data_9f5da0c52172d843a76982cd4c7c9240
#
_entry.id   9f5da0c52172d843a76982cd4c7c9240
#
_cell.length_a   1.000
_cell.length_b   1.000
_cell.length_c   1.000
_cell.angle_alpha   90.00
_cell.angle_beta   90.00
_cell.angle_gamma   90.00
#
_symmetry.space_group_name_H-M   'P 1'
#
loop_
_entity.id
_entity.type
_entity.pdbx_description
1 polymer ?
#
loop_
_entity_poly.entity_id
_entity_poly.type
_entity_poly.pdbx_seq_one_letter_code
_entity_poly.pdbx_strand_id
1 'polypeptide(L)'
;MSRQKVYLALSADILHHGHINIFNKASELGDVIVGLLTDEAIAEHKRLPFLEFDQRKVIVENIKGVVEVIEQNTWSYRENLYRLKPDFVVHGDDWKSGYQERYRNEAATILSEWGGKVVDIPYTKDVNSSDISKAINQIGTTSSFRLKSLRSCLLYTSDA
;
A
#
# COMPACT_ATOMS: atom_id res chain seq x y z
N MET A 1 22.52 16.82 6.88
CA MET A 1 22.40 15.43 6.43
C MET A 1 20.99 15.20 5.90
N SER A 2 20.88 14.61 4.70
CA SER A 2 19.58 14.16 4.20
C SER A 2 19.08 12.98 5.07
N ARG A 3 17.77 12.98 5.39
CA ARG A 3 17.16 11.83 6.06
C ARG A 3 17.20 10.61 5.15
N GLN A 4 17.26 9.42 5.75
CA GLN A 4 17.22 8.17 4.99
C GLN A 4 15.88 8.05 4.27
N LYS A 5 15.89 7.42 3.11
CA LYS A 5 14.68 7.13 2.33
C LYS A 5 14.10 5.79 2.74
N VAL A 6 12.83 5.79 3.06
CA VAL A 6 12.07 4.59 3.41
C VAL A 6 10.97 4.38 2.37
N TYR A 7 10.97 3.23 1.72
CA TYR A 7 9.95 2.85 0.76
C TYR A 7 8.97 1.85 1.36
N LEU A 8 7.70 2.08 1.17
CA LEU A 8 6.61 1.23 1.66
C LEU A 8 5.55 1.12 0.58
N ALA A 9 5.27 -0.10 0.11
CA ALA A 9 4.23 -0.34 -0.89
C ALA A 9 2.99 -0.96 -0.23
N LEU A 10 1.82 -0.48 -0.64
CA LEU A 10 0.54 -1.02 -0.16
C LEU A 10 -0.62 -0.73 -1.11
N SER A 11 -1.70 -1.48 -0.93
CA SER A 11 -2.96 -1.25 -1.64
C SER A 11 -3.76 -0.07 -1.07
N ALA A 12 -3.69 0.16 0.23
CA ALA A 12 -4.46 1.17 0.96
C ALA A 12 -5.97 1.10 0.71
N ASP A 13 -6.50 -0.10 0.55
CA ASP A 13 -7.91 -0.31 0.25
C ASP A 13 -8.79 -0.17 1.51
N ILE A 14 -8.41 -0.90 2.56
CA ILE A 14 -9.02 -0.78 3.88
C ILE A 14 -7.89 -0.52 4.87
N LEU A 15 -7.73 0.73 5.27
CA LEU A 15 -6.76 1.12 6.28
C LEU A 15 -7.30 0.88 7.69
N HIS A 16 -6.44 0.38 8.56
CA HIS A 16 -6.72 0.18 9.97
C HIS A 16 -5.48 0.53 10.80
N HIS A 17 -5.60 0.48 12.12
CA HIS A 17 -4.49 0.89 13.01
C HIS A 17 -3.22 0.04 12.82
N GLY A 18 -3.33 -1.19 12.34
CA GLY A 18 -2.16 -2.01 11.98
C GLY A 18 -1.30 -1.37 10.90
N HIS A 19 -1.93 -0.78 9.87
CA HIS A 19 -1.21 0.01 8.87
C HIS A 19 -0.56 1.25 9.47
N ILE A 20 -1.25 1.95 10.35
CA ILE A 20 -0.69 3.14 11.02
C ILE A 20 0.53 2.77 11.86
N ASN A 21 0.54 1.62 12.53
CA ASN A 21 1.71 1.13 13.24
C ASN A 21 2.92 0.95 12.30
N ILE A 22 2.71 0.43 11.10
CA ILE A 22 3.75 0.28 10.09
C ILE A 22 4.26 1.65 9.64
N PHE A 23 3.37 2.60 9.35
CA PHE A 23 3.76 3.98 8.99
C PHE A 23 4.57 4.67 10.10
N ASN A 24 4.15 4.53 11.34
CA ASN A 24 4.87 5.10 12.48
C ASN A 24 6.29 4.53 12.58
N LYS A 25 6.44 3.22 12.45
CA LYS A 25 7.75 2.56 12.46
C LYS A 25 8.61 2.99 11.26
N ALA A 26 8.03 3.07 10.08
CA ALA A 26 8.72 3.56 8.90
C ALA A 26 9.23 4.99 9.07
N SER A 27 8.41 5.89 9.63
CA SER A 27 8.77 7.30 9.85
C SER A 27 9.87 7.50 10.90
N GLU A 28 10.06 6.56 11.82
CA GLU A 28 11.20 6.54 12.74
C GLU A 28 12.52 6.29 12.00
N LEU A 29 12.50 5.57 10.89
CA LEU A 29 13.68 5.23 10.09
C LEU A 29 14.09 6.36 9.13
N GLY A 30 13.13 7.12 8.62
CA GLY A 30 13.42 8.17 7.65
C GLY A 30 12.18 8.78 6.99
N ASP A 31 12.37 9.37 5.83
CA ASP A 31 11.31 9.95 5.02
C ASP A 31 10.56 8.86 4.27
N VAL A 32 9.26 8.73 4.52
CA VAL A 32 8.44 7.66 3.97
C VAL A 32 7.91 8.04 2.59
N ILE A 33 8.32 7.27 1.59
CA ILE A 33 7.79 7.32 0.22
C ILE A 33 6.91 6.09 0.04
N VAL A 34 5.66 6.31 -0.33
CA VAL A 34 4.68 5.23 -0.51
C VAL A 34 4.54 4.88 -1.98
N GLY A 35 4.75 3.61 -2.31
CA GLY A 35 4.34 3.00 -3.56
C GLY A 35 2.90 2.53 -3.46
N LEU A 36 1.97 3.30 -4.01
CA LEU A 36 0.56 2.95 -3.99
C LEU A 36 0.22 2.08 -5.19
N LEU A 37 -0.21 0.84 -4.93
CA LEU A 37 -0.59 -0.10 -5.98
C LEU A 37 -1.77 0.45 -6.80
N THR A 38 -1.63 0.40 -8.13
CA THR A 38 -2.72 0.75 -9.04
C THR A 38 -3.86 -0.27 -8.95
N ASP A 39 -5.05 0.09 -9.41
CA ASP A 39 -6.20 -0.82 -9.44
C ASP A 39 -5.87 -2.09 -10.23
N GLU A 40 -5.19 -1.93 -11.37
CA GLU A 40 -4.74 -3.02 -12.24
C GLU A 40 -3.75 -3.94 -11.53
N ALA A 41 -2.76 -3.36 -10.84
CA ALA A 41 -1.80 -4.15 -10.08
C ALA A 41 -2.48 -4.96 -8.95
N ILE A 42 -3.43 -4.37 -8.25
CA ILE A 42 -4.19 -5.07 -7.21
C ILE A 42 -4.98 -6.24 -7.81
N ALA A 43 -5.59 -6.04 -8.98
CA ALA A 43 -6.40 -7.04 -9.66
C ALA A 43 -5.63 -8.31 -10.08
N GLU A 44 -4.30 -8.25 -10.17
CA GLU A 44 -3.46 -9.43 -10.48
C GLU A 44 -3.59 -10.55 -9.43
N HIS A 45 -3.79 -10.20 -8.16
CA HIS A 45 -3.78 -11.14 -7.04
C HIS A 45 -4.96 -11.03 -6.09
N LYS A 46 -5.69 -9.93 -6.14
CA LYS A 46 -6.79 -9.62 -5.22
C LYS A 46 -8.00 -9.11 -5.98
N ARG A 47 -9.13 -8.99 -5.28
CA ARG A 47 -10.29 -8.27 -5.80
C ARG A 47 -9.96 -6.79 -6.04
N LEU A 48 -10.71 -6.13 -6.91
CA LEU A 48 -10.63 -4.68 -7.06
C LEU A 48 -10.85 -3.96 -5.71
N PRO A 49 -10.10 -2.90 -5.44
CA PRO A 49 -10.29 -2.13 -4.23
C PRO A 49 -11.66 -1.43 -4.19
N PHE A 50 -12.15 -1.14 -2.99
CA PHE A 50 -13.40 -0.39 -2.80
C PHE A 50 -13.28 1.05 -3.27
N LEU A 51 -12.12 1.67 -3.03
CA LEU A 51 -11.80 3.03 -3.47
C LEU A 51 -10.87 3.00 -4.67
N GLU A 52 -11.09 3.91 -5.61
CA GLU A 52 -10.24 4.07 -6.77
C GLU A 52 -8.87 4.64 -6.38
N PHE A 53 -7.90 4.53 -7.29
CA PHE A 53 -6.53 4.97 -7.05
C PHE A 53 -6.44 6.41 -6.51
N ASP A 54 -7.10 7.37 -7.15
CA ASP A 54 -7.03 8.78 -6.74
C ASP A 54 -7.60 9.02 -5.35
N GLN A 55 -8.67 8.31 -4.99
CA GLN A 55 -9.27 8.37 -3.65
C GLN A 55 -8.33 7.79 -2.59
N ARG A 56 -7.71 6.66 -2.87
CA ARG A 56 -6.73 6.03 -1.98
C ARG A 56 -5.48 6.89 -1.83
N LYS A 57 -5.03 7.53 -2.92
CA LYS A 57 -3.89 8.44 -2.92
C LYS A 57 -4.09 9.62 -1.97
N VAL A 58 -5.23 10.30 -2.03
CA VAL A 58 -5.57 11.41 -1.13
C VAL A 58 -5.47 10.99 0.33
N ILE A 59 -5.98 9.80 0.66
CA ILE A 59 -5.93 9.28 2.04
C ILE A 59 -4.48 9.06 2.48
N VAL A 60 -3.69 8.40 1.65
CA VAL A 60 -2.29 8.06 1.98
C VAL A 60 -1.41 9.29 2.07
N GLU A 61 -1.60 10.28 1.21
CA GLU A 61 -0.88 11.56 1.26
C GLU A 61 -1.08 12.32 2.57
N ASN A 62 -2.18 12.06 3.27
CA ASN A 62 -2.52 12.70 4.53
C ASN A 62 -2.13 11.87 5.77
N ILE A 63 -1.46 10.74 5.59
CA ILE A 63 -0.93 9.98 6.70
C ILE A 63 0.35 10.66 7.20
N LYS A 64 0.40 10.86 8.52
CA LYS A 64 1.56 11.50 9.17
C LYS A 64 2.85 10.73 8.88
N GLY A 65 3.87 11.44 8.45
CA GLY A 65 5.19 10.88 8.12
C GLY A 65 5.38 10.53 6.65
N VAL A 66 4.32 10.47 5.85
CA VAL A 66 4.40 10.28 4.40
C VAL A 66 4.83 11.59 3.74
N VAL A 67 5.93 11.54 2.98
CA VAL A 67 6.46 12.72 2.27
C VAL A 67 6.10 12.70 0.78
N GLU A 68 5.87 11.53 0.22
CA GLU A 68 5.54 11.38 -1.20
C GLU A 68 4.74 10.09 -1.43
N VAL A 69 3.79 10.12 -2.35
CA VAL A 69 3.06 8.95 -2.85
C VAL A 69 3.30 8.83 -4.34
N ILE A 70 3.81 7.69 -4.76
CA ILE A 70 4.05 7.36 -6.19
C ILE A 70 3.26 6.13 -6.59
N GLU A 71 3.03 5.97 -7.89
CA GLU A 71 2.39 4.76 -8.41
C GLU A 71 3.30 3.55 -8.31
N GLN A 72 2.73 2.41 -7.95
CA GLN A 72 3.35 1.11 -8.15
C GLN A 72 2.46 0.27 -9.06
N ASN A 73 2.93 0.06 -10.29
CA ASN A 73 2.15 -0.52 -11.38
C ASN A 73 2.12 -2.05 -11.37
N THR A 74 2.96 -2.67 -10.55
CA THR A 74 3.06 -4.13 -10.39
C THR A 74 3.34 -4.49 -8.94
N TRP A 75 3.17 -5.76 -8.59
CA TRP A 75 3.58 -6.26 -7.27
C TRP A 75 5.08 -6.31 -7.08
N SER A 76 5.86 -6.37 -8.17
CA SER A 76 7.32 -6.23 -8.10
C SER A 76 7.70 -4.81 -7.71
N TYR A 77 8.67 -4.69 -6.82
CA TYR A 77 9.19 -3.40 -6.35
C TYR A 77 10.32 -2.87 -7.24
N ARG A 78 10.76 -3.68 -8.21
CA ARG A 78 11.96 -3.46 -9.03
C ARG A 78 12.06 -2.05 -9.58
N GLU A 79 11.06 -1.61 -10.33
CA GLU A 79 11.07 -0.31 -11.01
C GLU A 79 11.29 0.85 -10.03
N ASN A 80 10.48 0.90 -8.98
CA ASN A 80 10.55 1.97 -7.99
C ASN A 80 11.82 1.89 -7.12
N LEU A 81 12.31 0.69 -6.82
CA LEU A 81 13.56 0.53 -6.08
C LEU A 81 14.76 1.07 -6.85
N TYR A 82 14.89 0.74 -8.13
CA TYR A 82 15.98 1.27 -8.96
C TYR A 82 15.87 2.79 -9.17
N ARG A 83 14.67 3.31 -9.29
CA ARG A 83 14.40 4.74 -9.44
C ARG A 83 14.74 5.54 -8.17
N LEU A 84 14.35 5.04 -7.00
CA LEU A 84 14.47 5.76 -5.73
C LEU A 84 15.74 5.44 -4.96
N LYS A 85 16.25 4.23 -5.10
CA LYS A 85 17.35 3.66 -4.30
C LYS A 85 17.18 3.93 -2.81
N PRO A 86 16.08 3.45 -2.19
CA PRO A 86 15.82 3.71 -0.78
C PRO A 86 16.81 2.96 0.12
N ASP A 87 17.03 3.51 1.31
CA ASP A 87 17.83 2.85 2.35
C ASP A 87 17.08 1.69 2.99
N PHE A 88 15.76 1.81 3.09
CA PHE A 88 14.89 0.78 3.67
C PHE A 88 13.65 0.53 2.81
N VAL A 89 13.25 -0.74 2.75
CA VAL A 89 11.90 -1.14 2.37
C VAL A 89 11.24 -1.70 3.61
N VAL A 90 10.10 -1.13 3.98
CA VAL A 90 9.33 -1.52 5.17
C VAL A 90 8.05 -2.21 4.74
N HIS A 91 7.71 -3.30 5.39
CA HIS A 91 6.45 -4.03 5.18
C HIS A 91 6.05 -4.77 6.47
N GLY A 92 4.77 -5.11 6.60
CA GLY A 92 4.34 -6.07 7.60
C GLY A 92 4.99 -7.45 7.35
N ASP A 93 5.20 -8.25 8.37
CA ASP A 93 5.87 -9.54 8.27
C ASP A 93 5.03 -10.64 7.57
N ASP A 94 3.78 -10.33 7.22
CA ASP A 94 2.87 -11.20 6.45
C ASP A 94 3.40 -11.56 5.05
N TRP A 95 4.28 -10.75 4.47
CA TRP A 95 4.87 -11.04 3.16
C TRP A 95 6.04 -12.05 3.18
N LYS A 96 6.38 -12.59 4.34
CA LYS A 96 7.38 -13.65 4.48
C LYS A 96 6.92 -15.01 3.97
N SER A 97 5.62 -15.13 3.64
CA SER A 97 5.01 -16.36 3.16
C SER A 97 3.98 -16.08 2.08
N GLY A 98 3.53 -17.13 1.40
CA GLY A 98 2.54 -17.04 0.34
C GLY A 98 3.11 -16.39 -0.93
N TYR A 99 2.22 -15.84 -1.76
CA TYR A 99 2.60 -15.26 -3.06
C TYR A 99 3.49 -14.02 -2.95
N GLN A 100 3.49 -13.34 -1.81
CA GLN A 100 4.29 -12.12 -1.60
C GLN A 100 5.76 -12.42 -1.27
N GLU A 101 6.09 -13.63 -0.84
CA GLU A 101 7.46 -14.01 -0.45
C GLU A 101 8.47 -13.75 -1.58
N ARG A 102 8.11 -14.05 -2.82
CA ARG A 102 8.96 -13.80 -3.99
C ARG A 102 9.30 -12.31 -4.17
N TYR A 103 8.33 -11.43 -3.91
CA TYR A 103 8.53 -9.98 -4.02
C TYR A 103 9.41 -9.44 -2.91
N ARG A 104 9.27 -10.00 -1.69
CA ARG A 104 10.17 -9.70 -0.58
C ARG A 104 11.61 -10.09 -0.90
N ASN A 105 11.82 -11.30 -1.40
CA ASN A 105 13.14 -11.80 -1.74
C ASN A 105 13.78 -11.01 -2.90
N GLU A 106 13.00 -10.66 -3.92
CA GLU A 106 13.43 -9.78 -4.99
C GLU A 106 13.85 -8.41 -4.45
N ALA A 107 13.03 -7.79 -3.61
CA ALA A 107 13.35 -6.50 -3.01
C ALA A 107 14.63 -6.54 -2.18
N ALA A 108 14.82 -7.58 -1.36
CA ALA A 108 16.02 -7.76 -0.56
C ALA A 108 17.28 -7.89 -1.43
N THR A 109 17.19 -8.64 -2.52
CA THR A 109 18.30 -8.82 -3.48
C THR A 109 18.65 -7.49 -4.14
N ILE A 110 17.66 -6.75 -4.63
CA ILE A 110 17.88 -5.45 -5.29
C ILE A 110 18.49 -4.43 -4.31
N LEU A 111 17.93 -4.33 -3.11
CA LEU A 111 18.42 -3.41 -2.08
C LEU A 111 19.88 -3.66 -1.71
N SER A 112 20.31 -4.93 -1.73
CA SER A 112 21.71 -5.29 -1.42
C SER A 112 22.73 -4.67 -2.38
N GLU A 113 22.33 -4.28 -3.58
CA GLU A 113 23.20 -3.66 -4.57
C GLU A 113 23.75 -2.30 -4.12
N TRP A 114 23.05 -1.60 -3.22
CA TRP A 114 23.50 -0.31 -2.66
C TRP A 114 23.50 -0.28 -1.12
N GLY A 115 23.42 -1.43 -0.46
CA GLY A 115 23.46 -1.54 0.99
C GLY A 115 22.12 -1.23 1.69
N GLY A 116 21.02 -1.14 0.96
CA GLY A 116 19.69 -1.01 1.51
C GLY A 116 19.21 -2.29 2.21
N LYS A 117 18.19 -2.17 3.04
CA LYS A 117 17.69 -3.28 3.86
C LYS A 117 16.17 -3.38 3.84
N VAL A 118 15.68 -4.61 3.93
CA VAL A 118 14.26 -4.89 4.23
C VAL A 118 14.05 -4.86 5.75
N VAL A 119 13.00 -4.19 6.19
CA VAL A 119 12.57 -4.15 7.59
C VAL A 119 11.17 -4.73 7.68
N ASP A 120 11.05 -5.87 8.31
CA ASP A 120 9.78 -6.55 8.56
C ASP A 120 9.20 -6.05 9.90
N ILE A 121 8.00 -5.49 9.85
CA ILE A 121 7.29 -5.03 11.06
C ILE A 121 6.35 -6.13 11.54
N PRO A 122 6.41 -6.52 12.82
CA PRO A 122 5.51 -7.52 13.35
C PRO A 122 4.04 -7.18 13.12
N TYR A 123 3.29 -8.21 12.75
CA TYR A 123 1.87 -8.10 12.48
C TYR A 123 1.07 -7.61 13.70
N THR A 124 0.16 -6.68 13.50
CA THR A 124 -0.76 -6.24 14.56
C THR A 124 -1.85 -7.29 14.75
N LYS A 125 -1.94 -7.85 15.94
CA LYS A 125 -2.93 -8.88 16.27
C LYS A 125 -4.36 -8.37 16.16
N ASP A 126 -5.27 -9.27 15.86
CA ASP A 126 -6.73 -9.09 15.86
C ASP A 126 -7.28 -8.11 14.83
N VAL A 127 -6.46 -7.69 13.85
CA VAL A 127 -6.93 -6.85 12.74
C VAL A 127 -6.26 -7.23 11.43
N ASN A 128 -7.05 -7.39 10.38
CA ASN A 128 -6.56 -7.50 9.01
C ASN A 128 -7.63 -7.04 8.00
N SER A 129 -7.16 -6.54 6.86
CA SER A 129 -8.04 -6.04 5.80
C SER A 129 -8.93 -7.12 5.20
N SER A 130 -8.46 -8.38 5.19
CA SER A 130 -9.22 -9.50 4.64
C SER A 130 -10.49 -9.80 5.44
N ASP A 131 -10.42 -9.78 6.77
CA ASP A 131 -11.58 -10.03 7.63
C ASP A 131 -12.58 -8.86 7.56
N ILE A 132 -12.09 -7.63 7.54
CA ILE A 132 -12.93 -6.44 7.33
C ILE A 132 -13.63 -6.52 5.96
N SER A 133 -12.89 -6.89 4.92
CA SER A 133 -13.45 -7.09 3.57
C SER A 133 -14.55 -8.16 3.54
N LYS A 134 -14.34 -9.28 4.22
CA LYS A 134 -15.36 -10.34 4.34
C LYS A 134 -16.62 -9.84 5.04
N ALA A 135 -16.48 -9.08 6.13
CA ALA A 135 -17.59 -8.48 6.83
C ALA A 135 -18.39 -7.52 5.95
N ILE A 136 -17.71 -6.69 5.18
CA ILE A 136 -18.35 -5.78 4.20
C ILE A 136 -19.09 -6.56 3.12
N ASN A 137 -18.48 -7.63 2.59
CA ASN A 137 -19.08 -8.47 1.55
C ASN A 137 -20.34 -9.21 2.01
N GLN A 138 -20.49 -9.47 3.30
CA GLN A 138 -21.73 -10.02 3.88
C GLN A 138 -22.91 -9.05 3.79
N ILE A 139 -22.64 -7.75 3.68
CA ILE A 139 -23.67 -6.68 3.57
C ILE A 139 -24.03 -6.42 2.11
N GLY A 140 -23.14 -6.75 1.16
CA GLY A 140 -23.35 -6.55 -0.27
C GLY A 140 -22.13 -6.93 -1.10
N THR A 141 -22.27 -6.90 -2.42
CA THR A 141 -21.14 -7.20 -3.32
C THR A 141 -20.24 -5.99 -3.50
N THR A 142 -18.94 -6.23 -3.58
CA THR A 142 -17.93 -5.19 -3.85
C THR A 142 -18.24 -4.39 -5.12
N SER A 143 -18.68 -5.09 -6.18
CA SER A 143 -19.09 -4.48 -7.44
C SER A 143 -20.26 -3.53 -7.26
N SER A 144 -21.26 -3.91 -6.46
CA SER A 144 -22.41 -3.06 -6.16
C SER A 144 -22.03 -1.79 -5.40
N PHE A 145 -21.09 -1.90 -4.47
CA PHE A 145 -20.58 -0.74 -3.72
C PHE A 145 -19.86 0.26 -4.66
N ARG A 146 -18.94 -0.20 -5.49
CA ARG A 146 -18.21 0.66 -6.44
C ARG A 146 -19.15 1.31 -7.45
N LEU A 147 -20.12 0.59 -7.97
CA LEU A 147 -21.12 1.15 -8.89
C LEU A 147 -21.95 2.25 -8.24
N LYS A 148 -22.35 2.08 -6.99
CA LYS A 148 -23.06 3.12 -6.23
C LYS A 148 -22.18 4.36 -6.01
N SER A 149 -20.93 4.17 -5.63
CA SER A 149 -19.96 5.25 -5.45
C SER A 149 -19.73 6.04 -6.74
N LEU A 150 -19.53 5.35 -7.86
CA LEU A 150 -19.37 5.97 -9.18
C LEU A 150 -20.60 6.77 -9.59
N ARG A 151 -21.81 6.24 -9.37
CA ARG A 151 -23.06 6.96 -9.65
C ARG A 151 -23.20 8.21 -8.80
N SER A 152 -22.84 8.17 -7.52
CA SER A 152 -22.85 9.34 -6.64
C SER A 152 -21.87 10.42 -7.12
N CYS A 153 -20.65 10.05 -7.52
CA CYS A 153 -19.68 10.99 -8.09
C CYS A 153 -20.17 11.61 -9.40
N LEU A 154 -20.80 10.84 -10.29
CA LEU A 154 -21.36 11.33 -11.55
C LEU A 154 -22.53 12.29 -11.34
N LEU A 155 -23.38 12.05 -10.34
CA LEU A 155 -24.48 12.95 -9.97
C LEU A 155 -23.98 14.28 -9.41
N TYR A 156 -22.91 14.29 -8.64
CA TYR A 156 -22.29 15.51 -8.12
C TYR A 156 -21.65 16.37 -9.20
N THR A 157 -21.17 15.77 -10.30
CA THR A 157 -20.56 16.48 -11.43
C THR A 157 -21.59 17.01 -12.42
N SER A 158 -22.82 16.51 -12.41
CA SER A 158 -23.90 16.96 -13.33
C SER A 158 -24.69 18.17 -12.82
N ASP A 159 -24.57 18.54 -11.54
CA ASP A 159 -25.24 19.67 -10.91
C ASP A 159 -24.34 20.92 -10.76
N ALA A 160 -23.17 20.88 -11.36
CA ALA A 160 -22.22 22.00 -11.36
C ALA A 160 -22.40 22.93 -12.57
#